data_0c191de967fd8d0dc51438305af98d5b
#
_entry.id   0c191de967fd8d0dc51438305af98d5b
#
_cell.length_a   1.000
_cell.length_b   1.000
_cell.length_c   1.000
_cell.angle_alpha   90.00
_cell.angle_beta   90.00
_cell.angle_gamma   90.00
#
_symmetry.space_group_name_H-M   'P 1'
#
loop_
_entity.id
_entity.type
_entity.pdbx_description
1 polymer ?
#
loop_
_entity_poly.entity_id
_entity_poly.type
_entity_poly.pdbx_seq_one_letter_code
_entity_poly.pdbx_strand_id
1 'polypeptide(L)'
;MNYYKQMYKGHYNYDKNVVQNWNNTQGGVYYCGVVASNGNLTVYYVGKAFSDGGIRGRLLQHLSENKWRDVTHFGYVECASENESFSLEKNEIIRLNPKYNIQGTY
;
A
#
# COMPACT_ATOMS: atom_id res chain seq x y z
N MET A 1 -4.34 -19.97 -11.52
CA MET A 1 -4.05 -19.65 -11.14
C MET A 1 -4.05 -19.12 -10.33
N ASN A 2 -4.02 -19.06 -9.67
CA ASN A 2 -4.07 -18.45 -8.94
C ASN A 2 -3.59 -17.66 -8.53
N TYR A 3 -3.38 -17.20 -8.84
CA TYR A 3 -2.91 -16.47 -8.55
C TYR A 3 -3.04 -15.50 -7.85
N TYR A 4 -3.63 -15.50 -7.54
CA TYR A 4 -4.05 -14.59 -6.78
C TYR A 4 -3.81 -14.78 -5.46
N LYS A 5 -3.08 -15.52 -5.11
CA LYS A 5 -2.57 -15.57 -4.01
C LYS A 5 -2.13 -14.32 -3.66
N GLN A 6 -2.22 -13.86 -2.44
CA GLN A 6 -1.79 -12.67 -1.98
C GLN A 6 -0.41 -12.52 -2.30
N MET A 7 -0.11 -11.52 -3.06
CA MET A 7 1.22 -11.25 -3.47
C MET A 7 1.90 -10.24 -2.59
N TYR A 8 1.20 -9.66 -1.61
CA TYR A 8 1.78 -8.65 -0.74
C TYR A 8 2.07 -9.24 0.63
N LYS A 9 2.96 -8.59 1.36
CA LYS A 9 3.23 -8.94 2.74
C LYS A 9 2.27 -8.17 3.64
N GLY A 10 1.89 -8.74 4.75
CA GLY A 10 0.93 -8.16 5.66
C GLY A 10 -0.31 -8.97 5.62
N HIS A 11 -1.41 -8.38 5.96
CA HIS A 11 -1.59 -6.94 6.16
C HIS A 11 -1.41 -6.59 7.63
N TYR A 12 -1.15 -5.31 7.85
CA TYR A 12 -0.90 -4.77 9.18
C TYR A 12 -1.82 -3.58 9.42
N ASN A 13 -1.97 -3.19 10.66
CA ASN A 13 -2.83 -2.05 10.99
C ASN A 13 -2.27 -0.75 10.41
N TYR A 14 -3.13 0.02 9.77
CA TYR A 14 -2.78 1.33 9.25
C TYR A 14 -2.90 2.31 10.43
N ASP A 15 -1.87 2.37 11.24
CA ASP A 15 -1.90 3.05 12.53
C ASP A 15 -0.52 3.65 12.76
N LYS A 16 -0.46 4.85 13.28
CA LYS A 16 0.78 5.55 13.48
C LYS A 16 1.77 4.76 14.33
N ASN A 17 1.30 4.15 15.41
CA ASN A 17 2.20 3.40 16.28
C ASN A 17 2.75 2.17 15.59
N VAL A 18 1.93 1.48 14.83
CA VAL A 18 2.38 0.29 14.11
C VAL A 18 3.42 0.66 13.06
N VAL A 19 3.13 1.68 12.25
CA VAL A 19 4.03 2.07 11.18
C VAL A 19 5.31 2.67 11.74
N GLN A 20 5.20 3.46 12.80
CA GLN A 20 6.35 4.10 13.40
C GLN A 20 7.32 3.09 13.98
N ASN A 21 6.82 2.01 14.55
CA ASN A 21 7.65 0.97 15.13
C ASN A 21 8.11 -0.09 14.14
N TRP A 22 7.70 0.05 12.89
CA TRP A 22 8.08 -0.87 11.83
C TRP A 22 9.43 -0.43 11.28
N ASN A 23 10.40 -1.33 11.28
CA ASN A 23 11.76 -0.98 10.91
C ASN A 23 12.07 -1.00 9.44
N ASN A 24 11.12 -1.26 8.60
CA ASN A 24 11.38 -1.48 7.18
C ASN A 24 11.32 -0.15 6.41
N THR A 25 12.44 0.24 5.82
CA THR A 25 12.51 1.45 5.00
C THR A 25 12.68 1.13 3.52
N GLN A 26 12.37 -0.10 3.13
CA GLN A 26 12.48 -0.52 1.74
C GLN A 26 11.47 0.19 0.87
N GLY A 27 11.84 0.33 -0.40
CA GLY A 27 10.94 0.89 -1.39
C GLY A 27 10.10 -0.17 -2.04
N GLY A 28 9.01 0.24 -2.65
CA GLY A 28 8.12 -0.67 -3.34
C GLY A 28 6.73 -0.12 -3.50
N VAL A 29 5.77 -1.01 -3.49
CA VAL A 29 4.35 -0.67 -3.67
C VAL A 29 3.60 -1.04 -2.40
N TYR A 30 2.69 -0.16 -1.98
CA TYR A 30 1.89 -0.43 -0.79
C TYR A 30 0.41 -0.35 -1.15
N TYR A 31 -0.38 -1.07 -0.37
CA TYR A 31 -1.81 -1.23 -0.61
C TYR A 31 -2.52 -0.87 0.68
N CYS A 32 -3.44 0.07 0.62
CA CYS A 32 -4.18 0.51 1.80
C CYS A 32 -5.65 0.17 1.61
N GLY A 33 -6.29 -0.32 2.66
CA GLY A 33 -7.68 -0.70 2.55
C GLY A 33 -8.25 -1.23 3.84
N VAL A 34 -9.18 -2.17 3.71
CA VAL A 34 -9.83 -2.81 4.84
C VAL A 34 -9.79 -4.31 4.65
N VAL A 35 -9.92 -5.04 5.74
CA VAL A 35 -9.92 -6.50 5.66
C VAL A 35 -11.34 -6.98 5.44
N ALA A 36 -11.55 -7.72 4.37
CA ALA A 36 -12.86 -8.25 4.04
C ALA A 36 -13.17 -9.47 4.90
N SER A 37 -14.39 -9.92 4.86
CA SER A 37 -14.82 -11.06 5.67
C SER A 37 -14.08 -12.35 5.33
N ASN A 38 -13.55 -12.45 4.11
CA ASN A 38 -12.76 -13.61 3.72
C ASN A 38 -11.30 -13.53 4.17
N GLY A 39 -10.93 -12.46 4.89
CA GLY A 39 -9.57 -12.31 5.38
C GLY A 39 -8.62 -11.61 4.43
N ASN A 40 -9.06 -11.28 3.23
CA ASN A 40 -8.21 -10.60 2.26
C ASN A 40 -8.35 -9.10 2.37
N LEU A 41 -7.32 -8.39 1.92
CA LEU A 41 -7.36 -6.93 1.94
C LEU A 41 -8.16 -6.43 0.74
N THR A 42 -9.19 -5.64 1.02
CA THR A 42 -9.91 -4.92 -0.02
C THR A 42 -9.19 -3.59 -0.21
N VAL A 43 -8.58 -3.40 -1.36
CA VAL A 43 -7.65 -2.30 -1.57
C VAL A 43 -8.39 -1.06 -2.03
N TYR A 44 -8.21 0.03 -1.29
CA TYR A 44 -8.79 1.34 -1.63
C TYR A 44 -7.77 2.24 -2.31
N TYR A 45 -6.48 2.04 -2.06
CA TYR A 45 -5.44 2.86 -2.65
C TYR A 45 -4.17 2.05 -2.85
N VAL A 46 -3.54 2.23 -4.00
CA VAL A 46 -2.23 1.64 -4.29
C VAL A 46 -1.26 2.79 -4.53
N GLY A 47 -0.13 2.76 -3.85
CA GLY A 47 0.90 3.77 -4.03
C GLY A 47 2.26 3.15 -4.14
N LYS A 48 3.24 3.99 -4.50
CA LYS A 48 4.62 3.53 -4.53
C LYS A 48 5.48 4.51 -3.75
N ALA A 49 6.58 4.03 -3.25
CA ALA A 49 7.54 4.86 -2.55
C ALA A 49 8.89 4.20 -2.67
N PHE A 50 9.89 4.98 -3.03
CA PHE A 50 11.21 4.41 -3.20
C PHE A 50 12.30 5.22 -2.53
N SER A 51 12.07 6.48 -2.25
CA SER A 51 13.04 7.33 -1.57
C SER A 51 12.41 7.87 -0.29
N ASP A 52 13.17 8.64 0.47
CA ASP A 52 12.66 9.33 1.67
C ASP A 52 12.03 8.39 2.68
N GLY A 53 12.72 7.32 2.99
CA GLY A 53 12.24 6.38 3.99
C GLY A 53 11.38 5.28 3.42
N GLY A 54 11.21 5.23 2.11
CA GLY A 54 10.51 4.15 1.43
C GLY A 54 9.03 4.13 1.77
N ILE A 55 8.49 2.91 1.80
CA ILE A 55 7.06 2.72 2.08
C ILE A 55 6.70 3.26 3.46
N ARG A 56 7.53 2.98 4.46
CA ARG A 56 7.28 3.45 5.81
C ARG A 56 7.14 4.97 5.86
N GLY A 57 8.07 5.66 5.21
CA GLY A 57 8.04 7.12 5.21
C GLY A 57 6.78 7.67 4.58
N ARG A 58 6.35 7.07 3.47
CA ARG A 58 5.15 7.54 2.80
C ARG A 58 3.89 7.25 3.61
N LEU A 59 3.83 6.08 4.27
CA LEU A 59 2.68 5.77 5.10
C LEU A 59 2.58 6.72 6.29
N LEU A 60 3.73 7.05 6.90
CA LEU A 60 3.72 8.02 8.00
C LEU A 60 3.24 9.39 7.53
N GLN A 61 3.62 9.78 6.33
CA GLN A 61 3.15 11.04 5.76
C GLN A 61 1.63 11.04 5.59
N HIS A 62 1.09 9.96 5.02
CA HIS A 62 -0.35 9.86 4.82
C HIS A 62 -1.09 9.88 6.15
N LEU A 63 -0.55 9.19 7.16
CA LEU A 63 -1.16 9.18 8.48
C LEU A 63 -1.16 10.58 9.10
N SER A 64 -0.07 11.32 8.92
CA SER A 64 0.01 12.67 9.46
C SER A 64 -0.97 13.62 8.77
N GLU A 65 -1.34 13.31 7.55
CA GLU A 65 -2.30 14.10 6.78
C GLU A 65 -3.74 13.62 6.95
N ASN A 66 -3.93 12.63 7.81
CA ASN A 66 -5.25 12.03 8.04
C ASN A 66 -5.92 11.52 6.78
N LYS A 67 -5.11 10.94 5.90
CA LYS A 67 -5.66 10.40 4.66
C LYS A 67 -6.48 9.15 4.93
N TRP A 68 -7.58 9.05 4.22
CA TRP A 68 -8.39 7.85 4.15
C TRP A 68 -8.88 7.36 5.51
N ARG A 69 -9.80 8.08 6.07
CA ARG A 69 -10.31 7.75 7.41
C ARG A 69 -10.93 6.37 7.51
N ASP A 70 -11.34 5.81 6.39
CA ASP A 70 -11.94 4.47 6.36
C ASP A 70 -10.92 3.37 6.07
N VAL A 71 -9.64 3.70 5.96
CA VAL A 71 -8.61 2.69 5.76
C VAL A 71 -8.15 2.19 7.12
N THR A 72 -8.10 0.87 7.29
CA THR A 72 -7.73 0.26 8.57
C THR A 72 -6.47 -0.57 8.49
N HIS A 73 -6.08 -1.00 7.30
CA HIS A 73 -4.95 -1.92 7.15
C HIS A 73 -4.13 -1.58 5.91
N PHE A 74 -2.91 -2.07 5.87
CA PHE A 74 -2.07 -1.94 4.70
C PHE A 74 -1.24 -3.20 4.49
N GLY A 75 -0.82 -3.41 3.24
CA GLY A 75 0.14 -4.43 2.88
C GLY A 75 1.15 -3.83 1.92
N TYR A 76 2.16 -4.58 1.56
CA TYR A 76 3.20 -4.03 0.70
C TYR A 76 3.95 -5.11 -0.05
N VAL A 77 4.61 -4.69 -1.14
CA VAL A 77 5.52 -5.52 -1.92
C VAL A 77 6.81 -4.73 -2.07
N GLU A 78 7.93 -5.30 -1.65
CA GLU A 78 9.22 -4.66 -1.82
C GLU A 78 9.67 -4.82 -3.26
N CYS A 79 10.24 -3.76 -3.83
CA CYS A 79 10.72 -3.79 -5.20
C CYS A 79 12.21 -3.53 -5.22
N ALA A 80 12.89 -4.11 -6.19
CA ALA A 80 14.35 -3.98 -6.29
C ALA A 80 14.77 -2.64 -6.90
N SER A 81 13.89 -2.01 -7.68
CA SER A 81 14.21 -0.75 -8.33
C SER A 81 12.99 0.13 -8.40
N GLU A 82 13.24 1.40 -8.65
CA GLU A 82 12.15 2.36 -8.80
C GLU A 82 11.31 2.04 -10.04
N ASN A 83 11.95 1.59 -11.11
CA ASN A 83 11.23 1.21 -12.33
C ASN A 83 10.30 0.04 -12.05
N GLU A 84 10.75 -0.92 -11.26
CA GLU A 84 9.93 -2.06 -10.91
C GLU A 84 8.70 -1.61 -10.12
N SER A 85 8.90 -0.70 -9.17
CA SER A 85 7.79 -0.22 -8.36
C SER A 85 6.80 0.59 -9.21
N PHE A 86 7.31 1.34 -10.18
CA PHE A 86 6.46 2.12 -11.06
C PHE A 86 5.57 1.19 -11.90
N SER A 87 6.17 0.16 -12.48
CA SER A 87 5.43 -0.80 -13.30
C SER A 87 4.40 -1.56 -12.49
N LEU A 88 4.80 -2.00 -11.30
CA LEU A 88 3.89 -2.75 -10.44
C LEU A 88 2.73 -1.89 -9.98
N GLU A 89 3.00 -0.66 -9.56
CA GLU A 89 1.94 0.24 -9.13
C GLU A 89 0.91 0.43 -10.24
N LYS A 90 1.39 0.71 -11.44
CA LYS A 90 0.51 0.95 -12.56
C LYS A 90 -0.37 -0.26 -12.86
N ASN A 91 0.24 -1.44 -12.89
CA ASN A 91 -0.50 -2.66 -13.17
C ASN A 91 -1.51 -2.97 -12.07
N GLU A 92 -1.16 -2.70 -10.80
CA GLU A 92 -2.06 -2.99 -9.70
C GLU A 92 -3.22 -2.00 -9.66
N ILE A 93 -3.01 -0.75 -10.03
CA ILE A 93 -4.11 0.20 -10.12
C ILE A 93 -5.11 -0.25 -11.17
N ILE A 94 -4.60 -0.74 -12.31
CA ILE A 94 -5.47 -1.25 -13.35
C ILE A 94 -6.22 -2.51 -12.88
N ARG A 95 -5.49 -3.42 -12.25
CA ARG A 95 -6.07 -4.69 -11.84
C ARG A 95 -7.11 -4.53 -10.74
N LEU A 96 -6.83 -3.68 -9.76
CA LEU A 96 -7.66 -3.55 -8.57
C LEU A 96 -8.69 -2.43 -8.67
N ASN A 97 -8.44 -1.45 -9.52
CA ASN A 97 -9.33 -0.30 -9.70
C ASN A 97 -9.71 0.32 -8.34
N PRO A 98 -8.71 0.72 -7.52
CA PRO A 98 -9.00 1.15 -6.17
C PRO A 98 -9.72 2.49 -6.17
N LYS A 99 -10.65 2.66 -5.26
CA LYS A 99 -11.54 3.83 -5.31
C LYS A 99 -10.81 5.15 -5.12
N TYR A 100 -9.68 5.15 -4.42
CA TYR A 100 -8.96 6.41 -4.19
C TYR A 100 -7.96 6.73 -5.30
N ASN A 101 -7.68 5.78 -6.18
CA ASN A 101 -6.81 6.03 -7.32
C ASN A 101 -7.57 6.50 -8.55
N ILE A 102 -8.82 6.13 -8.67
CA ILE A 102 -9.55 6.42 -9.90
C ILE A 102 -9.98 7.85 -10.01
N GLN A 103 -9.77 8.65 -8.97
CA GLN A 103 -10.14 10.06 -9.03
C GLN A 103 -9.18 10.86 -9.88
N GLY A 104 -8.04 10.33 -10.19
CA GLY A 104 -7.07 11.01 -11.02
C GLY A 104 -6.43 12.20 -10.35
N THR A 105 -6.48 12.27 -9.04
CA THR A 105 -5.99 13.43 -8.34
C THR A 105 -4.88 13.09 -7.36
N TYR A 106 -4.13 12.10 -7.66
CA TYR A 106 -3.08 11.70 -6.75
C TYR A 106 -1.70 12.02 -7.30
#